data_ac626cf6ef0fa9b3b679b15b509003b0
#
_entry.id   ac626cf6ef0fa9b3b679b15b509003b0
#
_cell.length_a   1.000
_cell.length_b   1.000
_cell.length_c   1.000
_cell.angle_alpha   90.00
_cell.angle_beta   90.00
_cell.angle_gamma   90.00
#
_symmetry.space_group_name_H-M   'P 1'
#
loop_
_entity.id
_entity.type
_entity.pdbx_description
1 polymer ?
#
loop_
_entity_poly.entity_id
_entity_poly.type
_entity_poly.pdbx_seq_one_letter_code
_entity_poly.pdbx_strand_id
1 'polypeptide(L)'
;LSPTIHLNEDGTFGKPSKETIVSYPISLVPFLGNDDQTRLQMASSQLKQSITLYKPEKPLIRSGTESCYLDKTTFLGRAEFDGKVIYRSSDYLIVSYYNGSKKGDVFKLGFRNMNLDVADFLMSDKKEGDKFKKGDVLYHSLFIDNGTLAYGLNLLTVIMIGRGFNYEDGIIISESAAKKFTSIHYLNLDYLIEKKHVLFSLSNEHYQPFVEEGQLLKKGEPYAKLKILNTEENLEDIQIEENRLTCPKDCIINEVEIYPNFWNQELQEYATKINELILKQSQKFDNLYEKLRIIMNENEIEKFLVLNDLSKWNCQEKKGKYFEKGKRINGIRIKIKGIYKDPIIIGDKIANRHGNKGVIAKILPDDQMP
;
A
#
# COMPACT_ATOMS: atom_id res chain seq x y z
N LEU A 1 10.63 -17.62 1.42
CA LEU A 1 9.99 -18.93 1.44
C LEU A 1 11.10 -19.96 1.32
N SER A 2 11.44 -20.62 2.43
CA SER A 2 12.32 -21.80 2.40
C SER A 2 11.61 -22.88 1.58
N PRO A 3 12.31 -23.65 0.74
CA PRO A 3 11.73 -24.80 0.10
C PRO A 3 11.20 -25.73 1.19
N THR A 4 9.92 -25.91 1.27
CA THR A 4 9.31 -26.88 2.17
C THR A 4 9.64 -28.26 1.59
N ILE A 5 10.60 -28.93 2.19
CA ILE A 5 10.86 -30.35 1.88
C ILE A 5 9.65 -31.10 2.45
N HIS A 6 8.79 -31.60 1.59
CA HIS A 6 7.69 -32.44 1.99
C HIS A 6 8.23 -33.83 2.37
N LEU A 7 8.06 -34.19 3.61
CA LEU A 7 8.23 -35.59 4.05
C LEU A 7 6.96 -36.33 3.62
N ASN A 8 7.15 -37.47 2.96
CA ASN A 8 6.06 -38.42 2.72
C ASN A 8 5.60 -39.03 4.06
N GLU A 9 4.42 -39.63 4.11
CA GLU A 9 3.89 -40.28 5.31
C GLU A 9 4.79 -41.39 5.84
N ASP A 10 5.63 -41.97 4.99
CA ASP A 10 6.64 -43.00 5.32
C ASP A 10 7.97 -42.42 5.86
N GLY A 11 8.06 -41.09 6.04
CA GLY A 11 9.28 -40.42 6.51
C GLY A 11 10.37 -40.26 5.45
N THR A 12 10.14 -40.64 4.21
CA THR A 12 11.09 -40.44 3.12
C THR A 12 10.94 -39.02 2.55
N PHE A 13 12.04 -38.47 2.04
CA PHE A 13 11.99 -37.19 1.32
C PHE A 13 11.28 -37.38 -0.03
N GLY A 14 10.20 -36.64 -0.23
CA GLY A 14 9.55 -36.56 -1.53
C GLY A 14 10.54 -36.15 -2.61
N LYS A 15 10.39 -36.66 -3.83
CA LYS A 15 11.18 -36.20 -4.96
C LYS A 15 10.96 -34.70 -5.12
N PRO A 16 12.04 -33.88 -5.14
CA PRO A 16 11.89 -32.45 -5.35
C PRO A 16 11.14 -32.23 -6.67
N SER A 17 10.05 -31.51 -6.63
CA SER A 17 9.39 -31.03 -7.85
C SER A 17 10.36 -30.10 -8.57
N LYS A 18 10.21 -29.91 -9.87
CA LYS A 18 11.02 -28.93 -10.63
C LYS A 18 10.94 -27.53 -9.99
N GLU A 19 9.88 -27.22 -9.30
CA GLU A 19 9.60 -25.98 -8.57
C GLU A 19 10.43 -25.82 -7.29
N THR A 20 11.01 -26.88 -6.73
CA THR A 20 11.79 -26.84 -5.49
C THR A 20 13.30 -26.70 -5.73
N ILE A 21 13.78 -26.85 -6.96
CA ILE A 21 15.22 -26.81 -7.30
C ILE A 21 15.75 -25.37 -7.30
N VAL A 22 14.91 -24.39 -7.70
CA VAL A 22 15.29 -22.98 -7.78
C VAL A 22 14.34 -22.11 -6.97
N SER A 23 14.82 -20.95 -6.52
CA SER A 23 13.97 -19.98 -5.83
C SER A 23 12.90 -19.44 -6.79
N TYR A 24 11.77 -19.02 -6.23
CA TYR A 24 10.67 -18.44 -7.03
C TYR A 24 11.12 -17.28 -7.96
N PRO A 25 11.89 -16.28 -7.50
CA PRO A 25 12.38 -15.24 -8.40
C PRO A 25 13.20 -15.75 -9.58
N ILE A 26 13.98 -16.80 -9.39
CA ILE A 26 14.74 -17.43 -10.47
C ILE A 26 13.81 -18.17 -11.44
N SER A 27 12.79 -18.84 -10.93
CA SER A 27 11.83 -19.58 -11.79
C SER A 27 11.02 -18.67 -12.72
N LEU A 28 10.97 -17.37 -12.45
CA LEU A 28 10.32 -16.37 -13.31
C LEU A 28 11.18 -15.91 -14.49
N VAL A 29 12.44 -16.32 -14.54
CA VAL A 29 13.36 -16.01 -15.65
C VAL A 29 13.01 -16.93 -16.85
N PRO A 30 12.56 -16.39 -18.00
CA PRO A 30 12.34 -17.18 -19.17
C PRO A 30 13.67 -17.69 -19.74
N PHE A 31 13.67 -18.88 -20.33
CA PHE A 31 14.89 -19.53 -20.86
C PHE A 31 16.01 -19.70 -19.82
N LEU A 32 15.63 -20.00 -18.60
CA LEU A 32 16.52 -20.15 -17.44
C LEU A 32 17.80 -20.98 -17.71
N GLY A 33 17.68 -22.04 -18.50
CA GLY A 33 18.80 -22.90 -18.84
C GLY A 33 19.86 -22.28 -19.76
N ASN A 34 19.57 -21.12 -20.34
CA ASN A 34 20.47 -20.43 -21.27
C ASN A 34 21.17 -19.23 -20.64
N ASP A 35 20.79 -18.87 -19.40
CA ASP A 35 21.38 -17.75 -18.70
C ASP A 35 22.57 -18.17 -17.84
N ASP A 36 23.54 -17.26 -17.68
CA ASP A 36 24.66 -17.42 -16.76
C ASP A 36 24.18 -17.39 -15.29
N GLN A 37 24.76 -18.27 -14.46
CA GLN A 37 24.38 -18.38 -13.05
C GLN A 37 24.52 -17.07 -12.27
N THR A 38 25.58 -16.31 -12.54
CA THR A 38 25.82 -15.00 -11.89
C THR A 38 24.72 -14.00 -12.23
N ARG A 39 24.30 -13.98 -13.51
CA ARG A 39 23.22 -13.13 -13.98
C ARG A 39 21.86 -13.51 -13.39
N LEU A 40 21.60 -14.80 -13.21
CA LEU A 40 20.39 -15.30 -12.54
C LEU A 40 20.30 -14.85 -11.08
N GLN A 41 21.40 -14.85 -10.34
CA GLN A 41 21.45 -14.33 -8.98
C GLN A 41 21.17 -12.83 -8.95
N MET A 42 21.74 -12.07 -9.90
CA MET A 42 21.45 -10.64 -10.05
C MET A 42 19.97 -10.40 -10.35
N ALA A 43 19.39 -11.13 -11.30
CA ALA A 43 17.97 -11.05 -11.65
C ALA A 43 17.06 -11.32 -10.45
N SER A 44 17.37 -12.36 -9.66
CA SER A 44 16.66 -12.70 -8.44
C SER A 44 16.71 -11.56 -7.41
N SER A 45 17.87 -10.94 -7.23
CA SER A 45 18.04 -9.81 -6.31
C SER A 45 17.29 -8.56 -6.77
N GLN A 46 17.36 -8.26 -8.06
CA GLN A 46 16.67 -7.11 -8.67
C GLN A 46 15.14 -7.26 -8.58
N LEU A 47 14.61 -8.46 -8.80
CA LEU A 47 13.19 -8.72 -8.66
C LEU A 47 12.70 -8.52 -7.22
N LYS A 48 13.50 -8.93 -6.22
CA LYS A 48 13.17 -8.71 -4.80
C LYS A 48 13.19 -7.23 -4.40
N GLN A 49 13.90 -6.39 -5.14
CA GLN A 49 14.02 -4.95 -4.92
C GLN A 49 13.13 -4.14 -5.86
N SER A 50 12.33 -4.80 -6.70
CA SER A 50 11.43 -4.11 -7.63
C SER A 50 10.35 -3.32 -6.90
N ILE A 51 10.03 -2.13 -7.42
CA ILE A 51 9.00 -1.24 -6.91
C ILE A 51 7.72 -1.49 -7.69
N THR A 52 6.58 -1.49 -6.99
CA THR A 52 5.27 -1.67 -7.60
C THR A 52 4.93 -0.49 -8.50
N LEU A 53 4.64 -0.77 -9.76
CA LEU A 53 4.19 0.22 -10.73
C LEU A 53 2.68 0.47 -10.59
N TYR A 54 2.25 1.67 -10.97
CA TYR A 54 0.82 2.04 -10.98
C TYR A 54 0.01 1.19 -11.98
N LYS A 55 0.58 0.91 -13.14
CA LYS A 55 -0.02 0.09 -14.19
C LYS A 55 1.02 -0.86 -14.77
N PRO A 56 1.37 -1.94 -14.05
CA PRO A 56 2.30 -2.92 -14.59
C PRO A 56 1.63 -3.73 -15.69
N GLU A 57 2.44 -4.31 -16.56
CA GLU A 57 1.99 -5.17 -17.63
C GLU A 57 2.48 -6.60 -17.40
N LYS A 58 1.63 -7.60 -17.72
CA LYS A 58 2.08 -8.99 -17.72
C LYS A 58 3.16 -9.18 -18.77
N PRO A 59 4.20 -9.96 -18.47
CA PRO A 59 5.27 -10.20 -19.44
C PRO A 59 4.74 -10.96 -20.66
N LEU A 60 5.16 -10.54 -21.86
CA LEU A 60 4.79 -11.19 -23.13
C LEU A 60 5.37 -12.60 -23.21
N ILE A 61 6.63 -12.78 -22.79
CA ILE A 61 7.30 -14.07 -22.68
C ILE A 61 7.28 -14.51 -21.23
N ARG A 62 6.78 -15.71 -20.96
CA ARG A 62 6.56 -16.22 -19.61
C ARG A 62 7.22 -17.57 -19.42
N SER A 63 7.65 -17.85 -18.21
CA SER A 63 8.20 -19.16 -17.81
C SER A 63 7.11 -20.22 -17.58
N GLY A 64 5.88 -19.78 -17.33
CA GLY A 64 4.76 -20.64 -16.92
C GLY A 64 4.62 -20.79 -15.40
N THR A 65 5.56 -20.26 -14.62
CA THR A 65 5.53 -20.33 -13.14
C THR A 65 4.90 -19.11 -12.48
N GLU A 66 4.58 -18.07 -13.25
CA GLU A 66 4.07 -16.80 -12.77
C GLU A 66 2.75 -16.93 -11.99
N SER A 67 1.92 -17.92 -12.33
CA SER A 67 0.65 -18.17 -11.63
C SER A 67 0.76 -19.24 -10.53
N CYS A 68 1.75 -20.13 -10.59
CA CYS A 68 1.81 -21.31 -9.71
C CYS A 68 1.89 -20.98 -8.21
N TYR A 69 2.47 -19.84 -7.85
CA TYR A 69 2.69 -19.44 -6.46
C TYR A 69 1.66 -18.43 -5.95
N LEU A 70 0.97 -17.74 -6.85
CA LEU A 70 0.02 -16.68 -6.47
C LEU A 70 -1.14 -17.21 -5.64
N ASP A 71 -1.63 -18.40 -5.95
CA ASP A 71 -2.74 -19.04 -5.24
C ASP A 71 -2.41 -19.38 -3.77
N LYS A 72 -1.12 -19.44 -3.43
CA LYS A 72 -0.63 -19.68 -2.06
C LYS A 72 -0.28 -18.39 -1.30
N THR A 73 -0.51 -17.24 -1.92
CA THR A 73 -0.19 -15.93 -1.35
C THR A 73 -1.45 -15.18 -0.99
N THR A 74 -1.28 -14.12 -0.21
CA THR A 74 -2.37 -13.19 0.10
C THR A 74 -2.51 -12.05 -0.91
N PHE A 75 -1.78 -12.11 -2.03
CA PHE A 75 -1.81 -11.11 -3.09
C PHE A 75 -2.88 -11.37 -4.13
N LEU A 76 -3.35 -12.61 -4.21
CA LEU A 76 -4.41 -13.04 -5.12
C LEU A 76 -5.39 -13.91 -4.34
N GLY A 77 -6.66 -13.57 -4.38
CA GLY A 77 -7.73 -14.40 -3.82
C GLY A 77 -8.57 -15.02 -4.94
N ARG A 78 -8.69 -16.33 -4.92
CA ARG A 78 -9.58 -17.06 -5.81
C ARG A 78 -10.77 -17.63 -5.05
N ALA A 79 -11.88 -17.76 -5.74
CA ALA A 79 -13.07 -18.39 -5.20
C ALA A 79 -12.84 -19.88 -4.89
N GLU A 80 -13.10 -20.27 -3.65
CA GLU A 80 -13.02 -21.69 -3.24
C GLU A 80 -14.20 -22.51 -3.78
N PHE A 81 -15.37 -21.90 -3.95
CA PHE A 81 -16.59 -22.48 -4.46
C PHE A 81 -17.34 -21.49 -5.36
N ASP A 82 -18.38 -21.98 -6.06
CA ASP A 82 -19.28 -21.11 -6.82
C ASP A 82 -20.10 -20.24 -5.88
N GLY A 83 -20.31 -18.98 -6.25
CA GLY A 83 -20.99 -18.07 -5.36
C GLY A 83 -21.37 -16.73 -6.00
N LYS A 84 -21.69 -15.77 -5.12
CA LYS A 84 -21.99 -14.39 -5.49
C LYS A 84 -21.34 -13.40 -4.52
N VAL A 85 -21.06 -12.20 -5.01
CA VAL A 85 -20.63 -11.07 -4.19
C VAL A 85 -21.85 -10.49 -3.49
N ILE A 86 -21.81 -10.41 -2.16
CA ILE A 86 -22.89 -9.86 -1.34
C ILE A 86 -22.68 -8.38 -1.06
N TYR A 87 -21.42 -8.01 -0.80
CA TYR A 87 -21.06 -6.64 -0.45
C TYR A 87 -19.69 -6.28 -0.99
N ARG A 88 -19.57 -5.05 -1.47
CA ARG A 88 -18.30 -4.49 -1.92
C ARG A 88 -18.16 -3.03 -1.51
N SER A 89 -17.03 -2.70 -0.88
CA SER A 89 -16.59 -1.33 -0.59
C SER A 89 -15.13 -1.16 -1.03
N SER A 90 -14.56 0.03 -0.82
CA SER A 90 -13.11 0.26 -0.98
C SER A 90 -12.27 -0.69 -0.13
N ASP A 91 -12.76 -1.04 1.05
CA ASP A 91 -11.99 -1.70 2.10
C ASP A 91 -12.34 -3.17 2.30
N TYR A 92 -13.52 -3.61 1.83
CA TYR A 92 -14.03 -4.96 2.06
C TYR A 92 -14.76 -5.53 0.86
N LEU A 93 -14.55 -6.84 0.66
CA LEU A 93 -15.29 -7.69 -0.25
C LEU A 93 -15.87 -8.86 0.55
N ILE A 94 -17.20 -9.05 0.51
CA ILE A 94 -17.88 -10.17 1.15
C ILE A 94 -18.54 -11.02 0.06
N VAL A 95 -18.28 -12.31 0.11
CA VAL A 95 -18.84 -13.28 -0.84
C VAL A 95 -19.60 -14.39 -0.10
N SER A 96 -20.66 -14.90 -0.72
CA SER A 96 -21.37 -16.09 -0.27
C SER A 96 -21.21 -17.20 -1.27
N TYR A 97 -21.03 -18.40 -0.79
CA TYR A 97 -20.90 -19.61 -1.60
C TYR A 97 -22.23 -20.38 -1.66
N TYR A 98 -22.58 -20.91 -2.83
CA TYR A 98 -23.81 -21.67 -3.00
C TYR A 98 -23.71 -23.09 -2.44
N ASN A 99 -22.58 -23.75 -2.69
CA ASN A 99 -22.34 -25.14 -2.32
C ASN A 99 -20.93 -25.26 -1.76
N GLY A 100 -20.79 -25.82 -0.56
CA GLY A 100 -19.49 -26.04 0.05
C GLY A 100 -19.57 -26.19 1.56
N SER A 101 -18.48 -26.57 2.16
CA SER A 101 -18.33 -26.66 3.62
C SER A 101 -18.31 -25.28 4.30
N LYS A 102 -18.14 -24.21 3.51
CA LYS A 102 -18.01 -22.84 3.96
C LYS A 102 -19.11 -21.97 3.33
N LYS A 103 -19.77 -21.16 4.13
CA LYS A 103 -20.88 -20.31 3.65
C LYS A 103 -20.43 -19.07 2.91
N GLY A 104 -19.23 -18.56 3.19
CA GLY A 104 -18.69 -17.39 2.51
C GLY A 104 -17.37 -16.92 3.09
N ASP A 105 -16.86 -15.82 2.54
CA ASP A 105 -15.60 -15.18 2.93
C ASP A 105 -15.70 -13.67 3.01
N VAL A 106 -14.86 -13.10 3.87
CA VAL A 106 -14.64 -11.65 3.98
C VAL A 106 -13.18 -11.35 3.67
N PHE A 107 -12.95 -10.52 2.67
CA PHE A 107 -11.62 -10.09 2.28
C PHE A 107 -11.45 -8.61 2.56
N LYS A 108 -10.34 -8.25 3.21
CA LYS A 108 -9.94 -6.85 3.38
C LYS A 108 -9.24 -6.40 2.11
N LEU A 109 -9.76 -5.36 1.49
CA LEU A 109 -9.21 -4.68 0.32
C LEU A 109 -8.42 -3.43 0.76
N GLY A 110 -7.96 -2.66 -0.21
CA GLY A 110 -7.32 -1.38 0.02
C GLY A 110 -5.82 -1.50 0.28
N PHE A 111 -5.30 -0.52 0.95
CA PHE A 111 -3.87 -0.36 1.17
C PHE A 111 -3.25 -1.41 2.08
N ARG A 112 -2.09 -1.91 1.64
CA ARG A 112 -1.21 -2.75 2.45
C ARG A 112 0.16 -2.10 2.50
N ASN A 113 0.68 -1.89 3.70
CA ASN A 113 2.07 -1.51 3.88
C ASN A 113 2.95 -2.76 3.72
N MET A 114 3.76 -2.80 2.67
CA MET A 114 4.57 -3.98 2.35
C MET A 114 5.95 -3.95 2.99
N ASN A 115 6.53 -2.84 3.27
CA ASN A 115 7.79 -2.47 3.90
C ASN A 115 8.39 -1.23 3.22
N LEU A 116 8.97 -0.30 4.01
CA LEU A 116 9.81 0.79 3.51
C LEU A 116 9.22 1.52 2.28
N ASP A 117 8.11 2.22 2.45
CA ASP A 117 7.52 3.12 1.47
C ASP A 117 6.96 2.49 0.17
N VAL A 118 7.07 1.17 0.01
CA VAL A 118 6.42 0.47 -1.10
C VAL A 118 4.97 0.19 -0.72
N ALA A 119 4.07 0.71 -1.54
CA ALA A 119 2.64 0.49 -1.37
C ALA A 119 2.17 -0.68 -2.24
N ASP A 120 1.37 -1.54 -1.65
CA ASP A 120 0.53 -2.49 -2.36
C ASP A 120 -0.94 -2.14 -2.14
N PHE A 121 -1.75 -2.40 -3.12
CA PHE A 121 -3.17 -2.13 -3.08
C PHE A 121 -3.94 -3.35 -3.53
N LEU A 122 -4.73 -3.94 -2.62
CA LEU A 122 -5.64 -5.02 -2.99
C LEU A 122 -6.93 -4.43 -3.56
N MET A 123 -7.25 -4.84 -4.77
CA MET A 123 -8.45 -4.40 -5.48
C MET A 123 -9.27 -5.59 -5.96
N SER A 124 -10.53 -5.33 -6.25
CA SER A 124 -11.44 -6.30 -6.84
C SER A 124 -12.17 -5.65 -8.01
N ASP A 125 -12.22 -6.35 -9.14
CA ASP A 125 -13.00 -5.95 -10.30
C ASP A 125 -14.48 -6.40 -10.19
N LYS A 126 -14.80 -7.23 -9.20
CA LYS A 126 -16.14 -7.73 -8.95
C LYS A 126 -17.02 -6.64 -8.35
N LYS A 127 -18.29 -6.60 -8.77
CA LYS A 127 -19.31 -5.71 -8.25
C LYS A 127 -20.25 -6.46 -7.33
N GLU A 128 -20.99 -5.73 -6.50
CA GLU A 128 -22.06 -6.32 -5.68
C GLU A 128 -23.12 -6.97 -6.58
N GLY A 129 -23.48 -8.20 -6.26
CA GLY A 129 -24.39 -9.02 -7.05
C GLY A 129 -23.74 -9.93 -8.12
N ASP A 130 -22.45 -9.70 -8.45
CA ASP A 130 -21.77 -10.54 -9.44
C ASP A 130 -21.68 -12.00 -9.00
N LYS A 131 -21.97 -12.90 -9.94
CA LYS A 131 -21.78 -14.35 -9.78
C LYS A 131 -20.39 -14.74 -10.22
N PHE A 132 -19.80 -15.69 -9.54
CA PHE A 132 -18.49 -16.23 -9.87
C PHE A 132 -18.47 -17.75 -9.71
N LYS A 133 -17.53 -18.39 -10.38
CA LYS A 133 -17.27 -19.83 -10.30
C LYS A 133 -16.03 -20.11 -9.45
N LYS A 134 -15.92 -21.34 -8.98
CA LYS A 134 -14.70 -21.84 -8.34
C LYS A 134 -13.47 -21.56 -9.19
N GLY A 135 -12.43 -20.97 -8.60
CA GLY A 135 -11.19 -20.59 -9.27
C GLY A 135 -11.16 -19.17 -9.85
N ASP A 136 -12.31 -18.49 -9.96
CA ASP A 136 -12.35 -17.09 -10.40
C ASP A 136 -11.61 -16.19 -9.44
N VAL A 137 -10.96 -15.15 -9.98
CA VAL A 137 -10.27 -14.13 -9.19
C VAL A 137 -11.30 -13.25 -8.50
N LEU A 138 -11.21 -13.15 -7.17
CA LEU A 138 -12.05 -12.32 -6.33
C LEU A 138 -11.39 -10.99 -6.03
N TYR A 139 -10.09 -11.00 -5.72
CA TYR A 139 -9.28 -9.81 -5.51
C TYR A 139 -7.84 -10.07 -5.92
N HIS A 140 -7.13 -9.00 -6.22
CA HIS A 140 -5.71 -9.07 -6.62
C HIS A 140 -4.94 -7.83 -6.18
N SER A 141 -3.62 -7.95 -6.10
CA SER A 141 -2.68 -6.86 -5.90
C SER A 141 -2.43 -6.09 -7.21
N LEU A 142 -1.91 -4.86 -7.12
CA LEU A 142 -1.51 -4.04 -8.27
C LEU A 142 -0.53 -4.73 -9.22
N PHE A 143 0.37 -5.55 -8.68
CA PHE A 143 1.37 -6.27 -9.49
C PHE A 143 0.85 -7.60 -10.06
N ILE A 144 -0.46 -7.74 -10.16
CA ILE A 144 -1.11 -8.90 -10.77
C ILE A 144 -2.04 -8.44 -11.87
N ASP A 145 -1.81 -8.94 -13.09
CA ASP A 145 -2.65 -8.71 -14.25
C ASP A 145 -3.26 -10.06 -14.70
N ASN A 146 -4.59 -10.14 -14.67
CA ASN A 146 -5.35 -11.34 -15.05
C ASN A 146 -4.83 -12.64 -14.39
N GLY A 147 -4.54 -12.59 -13.09
CA GLY A 147 -4.05 -13.74 -12.32
C GLY A 147 -2.61 -14.15 -12.64
N THR A 148 -1.85 -13.28 -13.29
CA THR A 148 -0.44 -13.46 -13.63
C THR A 148 0.39 -12.36 -13.01
N LEU A 149 1.58 -12.70 -12.54
CA LEU A 149 2.51 -11.74 -11.96
C LEU A 149 2.97 -10.70 -13.00
N ALA A 150 2.88 -9.42 -12.65
CA ALA A 150 3.23 -8.29 -13.49
C ALA A 150 4.04 -7.26 -12.68
N TYR A 151 5.35 -7.27 -12.78
CA TYR A 151 6.21 -6.32 -12.05
C TYR A 151 6.78 -5.20 -12.92
N GLY A 152 6.66 -5.29 -14.22
CA GLY A 152 7.32 -4.38 -15.14
C GLY A 152 6.44 -3.99 -16.32
N LEU A 153 7.10 -3.56 -17.38
CA LEU A 153 6.51 -3.10 -18.62
C LEU A 153 7.13 -3.84 -19.81
N ASN A 154 6.36 -3.99 -20.87
CA ASN A 154 6.87 -4.44 -22.16
C ASN A 154 7.14 -3.20 -23.03
N LEU A 155 8.41 -2.96 -23.36
CA LEU A 155 8.83 -1.78 -24.11
C LEU A 155 9.49 -2.20 -25.43
N LEU A 156 9.20 -1.45 -26.48
CA LEU A 156 9.98 -1.53 -27.71
C LEU A 156 11.38 -0.98 -27.42
N THR A 157 12.40 -1.78 -27.68
CA THR A 157 13.77 -1.46 -27.32
C THR A 157 14.69 -1.60 -28.51
N VAL A 158 15.58 -0.65 -28.73
CA VAL A 158 16.63 -0.71 -29.73
C VAL A 158 18.01 -0.66 -29.07
N ILE A 159 18.96 -1.43 -29.61
CA ILE A 159 20.35 -1.46 -29.16
C ILE A 159 21.17 -0.68 -30.20
N MET A 160 21.59 0.52 -29.84
CA MET A 160 22.36 1.39 -30.74
C MET A 160 23.21 2.39 -29.95
N ILE A 161 24.10 3.09 -30.62
CA ILE A 161 24.86 4.19 -30.03
C ILE A 161 23.93 5.40 -29.85
N GLY A 162 23.73 5.86 -28.61
CA GLY A 162 22.85 6.98 -28.24
C GLY A 162 23.61 8.28 -27.99
N ARG A 163 24.42 8.76 -28.94
CA ARG A 163 25.14 10.05 -28.86
C ARG A 163 25.97 10.22 -27.56
N GLY A 164 26.49 9.15 -27.01
CA GLY A 164 27.28 9.13 -25.78
C GLY A 164 26.45 9.05 -24.47
N PHE A 165 25.12 9.20 -24.51
CA PHE A 165 24.30 9.12 -23.31
C PHE A 165 24.03 7.70 -22.81
N ASN A 166 24.30 6.68 -23.63
CA ASN A 166 24.17 5.27 -23.28
C ASN A 166 25.54 4.59 -23.14
N TYR A 167 26.54 5.34 -22.68
CA TYR A 167 27.84 4.78 -22.35
C TYR A 167 27.72 3.84 -21.13
N GLU A 168 28.39 2.70 -21.19
CA GLU A 168 28.34 1.62 -20.18
C GLU A 168 26.89 1.15 -19.92
N ASP A 169 26.35 1.42 -18.73
CA ASP A 169 25.04 1.03 -18.26
C ASP A 169 23.97 2.13 -18.44
N GLY A 170 24.31 3.22 -19.14
CA GLY A 170 23.39 4.32 -19.41
C GLY A 170 22.26 3.91 -20.36
N ILE A 171 21.02 4.25 -20.01
CA ILE A 171 19.82 3.97 -20.80
C ILE A 171 19.10 5.27 -21.14
N ILE A 172 18.66 5.40 -22.39
CA ILE A 172 17.81 6.49 -22.85
C ILE A 172 16.38 5.96 -22.93
N ILE A 173 15.43 6.68 -22.38
CA ILE A 173 14.00 6.34 -22.49
C ILE A 173 13.20 7.52 -23.05
N SER A 174 12.03 7.21 -23.64
CA SER A 174 11.08 8.24 -24.08
C SER A 174 10.28 8.79 -22.90
N GLU A 175 9.70 9.98 -23.06
CA GLU A 175 8.81 10.58 -22.06
C GLU A 175 7.58 9.71 -21.80
N SER A 176 7.02 9.08 -22.84
CA SER A 176 5.89 8.17 -22.68
C SER A 176 6.26 6.92 -21.89
N ALA A 177 7.45 6.36 -22.10
CA ALA A 177 7.96 5.24 -21.31
C ALA A 177 8.22 5.68 -19.85
N ALA A 178 8.79 6.86 -19.63
CA ALA A 178 8.99 7.40 -18.29
C ALA A 178 7.66 7.54 -17.52
N LYS A 179 6.61 8.03 -18.16
CA LYS A 179 5.27 8.11 -17.58
C LYS A 179 4.68 6.73 -17.24
N LYS A 180 4.94 5.72 -18.07
CA LYS A 180 4.51 4.34 -17.77
C LYS A 180 5.23 3.75 -16.57
N PHE A 181 6.50 4.08 -16.33
CA PHE A 181 7.27 3.68 -15.16
C PHE A 181 6.90 4.42 -13.87
N THR A 182 5.69 4.96 -13.79
CA THR A 182 5.19 5.59 -12.56
C THR A 182 4.94 4.54 -11.49
N SER A 183 5.59 4.71 -10.34
CA SER A 183 5.39 3.88 -9.15
C SER A 183 4.38 4.50 -8.19
N ILE A 184 3.81 3.66 -7.31
CA ILE A 184 2.93 4.11 -6.23
C ILE A 184 3.66 3.96 -4.90
N HIS A 185 3.63 5.01 -4.13
CA HIS A 185 4.22 5.09 -2.82
C HIS A 185 3.20 5.50 -1.76
N TYR A 186 3.53 5.13 -0.54
CA TYR A 186 2.76 5.45 0.64
C TYR A 186 3.51 6.47 1.48
N LEU A 187 2.83 7.56 1.81
CA LEU A 187 3.34 8.57 2.72
C LEU A 187 2.65 8.40 4.08
N ASN A 188 3.44 8.20 5.12
CA ASN A 188 2.95 8.14 6.49
C ASN A 188 3.51 9.33 7.27
N LEU A 189 2.65 10.27 7.58
CA LEU A 189 2.96 11.43 8.39
C LEU A 189 2.42 11.16 9.80
N ASP A 190 3.31 10.93 10.73
CA ASP A 190 3.00 10.60 12.13
C ASP A 190 3.41 11.76 13.02
N TYR A 191 2.46 12.25 13.82
CA TYR A 191 2.66 13.46 14.54
C TYR A 191 2.03 13.40 15.94
N LEU A 192 2.76 13.87 16.95
CA LEU A 192 2.31 13.94 18.34
C LEU A 192 2.10 15.39 18.78
N ILE A 193 0.86 15.74 19.13
CA ILE A 193 0.51 17.01 19.74
C ILE A 193 0.63 16.87 21.27
N GLU A 194 1.61 17.51 21.86
CA GLU A 194 1.79 17.56 23.29
C GLU A 194 1.01 18.72 23.93
N LYS A 195 0.95 18.80 25.26
CA LYS A 195 0.26 19.86 26.01
C LYS A 195 0.71 21.29 25.66
N LYS A 196 2.00 21.46 25.35
CA LYS A 196 2.59 22.75 24.99
C LYS A 196 2.30 23.20 23.57
N HIS A 197 1.68 22.33 22.73
CA HIS A 197 1.39 22.64 21.36
C HIS A 197 -0.03 23.17 21.18
N VAL A 198 -0.17 24.22 20.39
CA VAL A 198 -1.46 24.75 19.93
C VAL A 198 -1.56 24.56 18.42
N LEU A 199 -2.67 23.97 17.96
CA LEU A 199 -2.98 23.80 16.55
C LEU A 199 -3.68 25.04 15.99
N PHE A 200 -3.19 25.52 14.84
CA PHE A 200 -3.79 26.61 14.10
C PHE A 200 -4.57 26.06 12.89
N SER A 201 -5.57 26.82 12.48
CA SER A 201 -6.34 26.46 11.29
C SER A 201 -5.48 26.50 10.02
N LEU A 202 -5.66 25.52 9.13
CA LEU A 202 -5.12 25.52 7.78
C LEU A 202 -5.96 26.37 6.84
N SER A 203 -7.26 26.49 7.11
CA SER A 203 -8.22 27.28 6.34
C SER A 203 -8.56 28.59 7.05
N ASN A 204 -8.87 29.63 6.25
CA ASN A 204 -9.36 30.91 6.75
C ASN A 204 -10.91 30.94 6.90
N GLU A 205 -11.61 30.02 6.23
CA GLU A 205 -13.07 29.98 6.18
C GLU A 205 -13.68 29.23 7.37
N HIS A 206 -13.01 28.17 7.82
CA HIS A 206 -13.44 27.35 8.94
C HIS A 206 -12.23 26.77 9.68
N TYR A 207 -12.42 26.41 10.94
CA TYR A 207 -11.34 25.82 11.72
C TYR A 207 -10.99 24.41 11.23
N GLN A 208 -9.86 24.29 10.54
CA GLN A 208 -9.30 23.04 10.01
C GLN A 208 -7.91 22.81 10.61
N PRO A 209 -7.79 22.02 11.69
CA PRO A 209 -6.52 21.84 12.40
C PRO A 209 -5.50 21.03 11.61
N PHE A 210 -5.94 20.16 10.71
CA PHE A 210 -5.13 19.33 9.82
C PHE A 210 -5.91 18.98 8.55
N VAL A 211 -5.21 18.38 7.58
CA VAL A 211 -5.79 17.98 6.30
C VAL A 211 -6.88 16.91 6.45
N GLU A 212 -7.80 16.87 5.50
CA GLU A 212 -8.93 15.92 5.49
C GLU A 212 -8.71 14.78 4.48
N GLU A 213 -9.45 13.68 4.66
CA GLU A 213 -9.46 12.57 3.72
C GLU A 213 -9.95 13.04 2.34
N GLY A 214 -9.25 12.60 1.28
CA GLY A 214 -9.54 12.97 -0.11
C GLY A 214 -8.87 14.28 -0.57
N GLN A 215 -8.27 15.05 0.32
CA GLN A 215 -7.61 16.30 -0.03
C GLN A 215 -6.32 16.03 -0.82
N LEU A 216 -6.12 16.80 -1.91
CA LEU A 216 -4.86 16.86 -2.63
C LEU A 216 -3.93 17.83 -1.89
N LEU A 217 -2.77 17.38 -1.50
CA LEU A 217 -1.76 18.17 -0.81
C LEU A 217 -0.49 18.24 -1.67
N LYS A 218 -0.05 19.46 -1.97
CA LYS A 218 1.16 19.67 -2.77
C LYS A 218 2.40 19.65 -1.90
N LYS A 219 3.53 19.38 -2.53
CA LYS A 219 4.85 19.47 -1.89
C LYS A 219 5.05 20.86 -1.28
N GLY A 220 5.43 20.89 0.00
CA GLY A 220 5.64 22.12 0.75
C GLY A 220 4.38 22.74 1.38
N GLU A 221 3.17 22.26 1.03
CA GLU A 221 1.96 22.68 1.72
C GLU A 221 1.91 22.11 3.14
N PRO A 222 1.41 22.89 4.12
CA PRO A 222 1.32 22.43 5.48
C PRO A 222 0.19 21.42 5.64
N TYR A 223 0.46 20.29 6.29
CA TYR A 223 -0.58 19.34 6.71
C TYR A 223 -1.05 19.58 8.16
N ALA A 224 -0.28 20.35 8.95
CA ALA A 224 -0.67 20.90 10.23
C ALA A 224 0.18 22.14 10.54
N LYS A 225 -0.37 23.09 11.30
CA LYS A 225 0.34 24.28 11.79
C LYS A 225 0.30 24.30 13.31
N LEU A 226 1.46 24.40 13.92
CA LEU A 226 1.62 24.38 15.36
C LEU A 226 2.36 25.60 15.87
N LYS A 227 2.02 25.98 17.09
CA LYS A 227 2.85 26.87 17.92
C LYS A 227 3.18 26.19 19.23
N ILE A 228 4.38 26.42 19.73
CA ILE A 228 4.80 25.99 21.05
C ILE A 228 4.54 27.15 22.02
N LEU A 229 3.77 26.88 23.07
CA LEU A 229 3.61 27.82 24.19
C LEU A 229 4.76 27.57 25.18
N ASN A 230 5.73 28.47 25.24
CA ASN A 230 6.72 28.47 26.27
C ASN A 230 6.10 29.07 27.54
N THR A 231 5.82 28.22 28.53
CA THR A 231 5.14 28.59 29.79
C THR A 231 6.09 29.07 30.91
N GLU A 232 7.38 29.17 30.64
CA GLU A 232 8.34 29.35 31.72
C GLU A 232 8.88 30.76 31.92
N GLU A 233 8.67 31.76 31.06
CA GLU A 233 9.14 33.13 31.30
C GLU A 233 8.16 34.18 30.78
N ASN A 234 7.93 35.20 31.57
CA ASN A 234 7.27 36.50 31.38
C ASN A 234 6.56 36.72 30.03
N LEU A 235 5.31 37.16 30.09
CA LEU A 235 4.41 37.47 28.98
C LEU A 235 4.97 38.38 27.86
N GLU A 236 6.18 38.88 27.99
CA GLU A 236 6.85 39.78 27.03
C GLU A 236 7.78 39.09 26.04
N ASP A 237 8.18 37.80 26.28
CA ASP A 237 9.11 37.04 25.45
C ASP A 237 8.49 35.74 24.87
N ILE A 238 7.27 35.80 24.36
CA ILE A 238 6.71 34.66 23.66
C ILE A 238 7.40 34.54 22.27
N GLN A 239 8.52 33.83 22.21
CA GLN A 239 9.09 33.37 20.95
C GLN A 239 8.16 32.32 20.37
N ILE A 240 7.35 32.73 19.38
CA ILE A 240 6.43 31.89 18.67
C ILE A 240 7.23 31.15 17.61
N GLU A 241 7.75 29.97 17.90
CA GLU A 241 8.25 29.05 16.88
C GLU A 241 7.06 28.43 16.16
N GLU A 242 6.77 28.95 14.98
CA GLU A 242 5.76 28.38 14.08
C GLU A 242 6.35 27.15 13.37
N ASN A 243 6.11 25.96 13.89
CA ASN A 243 6.46 24.71 13.22
C ASN A 243 5.40 24.38 12.18
N ARG A 244 5.74 24.60 10.91
CA ARG A 244 4.93 24.17 9.78
C ARG A 244 5.32 22.75 9.40
N LEU A 245 4.42 21.82 9.66
CA LEU A 245 4.59 20.46 9.20
C LEU A 245 4.15 20.39 7.74
N THR A 246 5.12 20.33 6.83
CA THR A 246 4.89 20.41 5.38
C THR A 246 4.98 19.05 4.71
N CYS A 247 4.19 18.87 3.67
CA CYS A 247 4.20 17.66 2.87
C CYS A 247 5.47 17.55 2.01
N PRO A 248 6.19 16.42 2.05
CA PRO A 248 7.42 16.25 1.28
C PRO A 248 7.19 15.98 -0.22
N LYS A 249 6.01 15.51 -0.59
CA LYS A 249 5.64 15.11 -1.96
C LYS A 249 4.17 15.47 -2.24
N ASP A 250 3.82 15.66 -3.52
CA ASP A 250 2.43 15.80 -3.93
C ASP A 250 1.69 14.49 -3.64
N CYS A 251 0.68 14.53 -2.78
CA CYS A 251 -0.04 13.32 -2.40
C CYS A 251 -1.54 13.56 -2.23
N ILE A 252 -2.32 12.49 -2.32
CA ILE A 252 -3.74 12.48 -1.97
C ILE A 252 -3.85 11.84 -0.59
N ILE A 253 -4.50 12.54 0.33
CA ILE A 253 -4.73 12.03 1.68
C ILE A 253 -5.80 10.94 1.62
N ASN A 254 -5.40 9.72 2.01
CA ASN A 254 -6.28 8.56 1.98
C ASN A 254 -7.00 8.34 3.31
N GLU A 255 -6.30 8.58 4.42
CA GLU A 255 -6.80 8.29 5.75
C GLU A 255 -6.19 9.23 6.78
N VAL A 256 -7.00 9.67 7.74
CA VAL A 256 -6.56 10.46 8.90
C VAL A 256 -7.03 9.75 10.17
N GLU A 257 -6.07 9.26 10.96
CA GLU A 257 -6.33 8.56 12.22
C GLU A 257 -5.95 9.43 13.40
N ILE A 258 -6.83 9.58 14.38
CA ILE A 258 -6.62 10.39 15.57
C ILE A 258 -6.66 9.50 16.82
N TYR A 259 -5.62 9.58 17.64
CA TYR A 259 -5.47 8.80 18.86
C TYR A 259 -5.31 9.70 20.07
N PRO A 260 -6.40 10.05 20.79
CA PRO A 260 -6.36 10.93 21.93
C PRO A 260 -5.97 10.19 23.21
N ASN A 261 -4.91 10.61 23.86
CA ASN A 261 -4.56 10.14 25.21
C ASN A 261 -4.76 11.19 26.27
N PHE A 262 -4.80 12.46 25.87
CA PHE A 262 -4.86 13.59 26.76
C PHE A 262 -5.49 14.80 26.04
N TRP A 263 -6.27 15.60 26.77
CA TRP A 263 -6.90 16.81 26.30
C TRP A 263 -6.47 18.01 27.14
N ASN A 264 -6.14 19.12 26.49
CA ASN A 264 -6.03 20.39 27.18
C ASN A 264 -7.42 21.04 27.21
N GLN A 265 -8.11 20.99 28.36
CA GLN A 265 -9.46 21.53 28.52
C GLN A 265 -9.51 23.06 28.44
N GLU A 266 -8.35 23.74 28.51
CA GLU A 266 -8.26 25.21 28.56
C GLU A 266 -8.50 25.89 27.20
N LEU A 267 -8.47 25.14 26.09
CA LEU A 267 -8.70 25.64 24.73
C LEU A 267 -10.00 25.06 24.16
N GLN A 268 -11.15 25.59 24.58
CA GLN A 268 -12.48 25.04 24.29
C GLN A 268 -12.77 24.80 22.79
N GLU A 269 -12.49 25.73 21.89
CA GLU A 269 -12.75 25.56 20.46
C GLU A 269 -11.92 24.42 19.83
N TYR A 270 -10.67 24.37 20.19
CA TYR A 270 -9.74 23.34 19.76
C TYR A 270 -10.17 21.95 20.23
N ALA A 271 -10.49 21.81 21.51
CA ALA A 271 -10.94 20.55 22.09
C ALA A 271 -12.27 20.09 21.49
N THR A 272 -13.19 21.01 21.25
CA THR A 272 -14.50 20.72 20.63
C THR A 272 -14.33 20.15 19.23
N LYS A 273 -13.52 20.79 18.38
CA LYS A 273 -13.32 20.33 16.99
C LYS A 273 -12.64 18.99 16.90
N ILE A 274 -11.62 18.74 17.70
CA ILE A 274 -10.98 17.42 17.74
C ILE A 274 -11.93 16.35 18.27
N ASN A 275 -12.75 16.67 19.28
CA ASN A 275 -13.81 15.76 19.74
C ASN A 275 -14.80 15.43 18.63
N GLU A 276 -15.25 16.41 17.85
CA GLU A 276 -16.12 16.17 16.69
C GLU A 276 -15.48 15.23 15.67
N LEU A 277 -14.20 15.44 15.34
CA LEU A 277 -13.47 14.58 14.41
C LEU A 277 -13.32 13.15 14.92
N ILE A 278 -13.04 12.99 16.23
CA ILE A 278 -12.98 11.67 16.86
C ILE A 278 -14.34 10.98 16.87
N LEU A 279 -15.40 11.73 17.17
CA LEU A 279 -16.76 11.21 17.13
C LEU A 279 -17.13 10.78 15.70
N LYS A 280 -16.81 11.60 14.70
CA LYS A 280 -17.04 11.28 13.29
C LYS A 280 -16.28 10.02 12.86
N GLN A 281 -15.01 9.90 13.28
CA GLN A 281 -14.20 8.72 13.03
C GLN A 281 -14.79 7.48 13.70
N SER A 282 -15.17 7.57 14.98
CA SER A 282 -15.79 6.46 15.72
C SER A 282 -17.11 6.04 15.06
N GLN A 283 -17.98 6.97 14.72
CA GLN A 283 -19.25 6.68 14.04
C GLN A 283 -19.04 6.01 12.68
N LYS A 284 -18.04 6.44 11.89
CA LYS A 284 -17.69 5.80 10.62
C LYS A 284 -17.36 4.32 10.82
N PHE A 285 -16.55 4.00 11.83
CA PHE A 285 -16.17 2.62 12.13
C PHE A 285 -17.29 1.79 12.76
N ASP A 286 -18.07 2.38 13.66
CA ASP A 286 -19.21 1.72 14.29
C ASP A 286 -20.28 1.37 13.24
N ASN A 287 -20.60 2.30 12.34
CA ASN A 287 -21.54 2.05 11.24
C ASN A 287 -21.04 0.96 10.30
N LEU A 288 -19.75 0.95 9.98
CA LEU A 288 -19.16 -0.09 9.15
C LEU A 288 -19.19 -1.46 9.86
N TYR A 289 -18.84 -1.49 11.14
CA TYR A 289 -18.88 -2.69 11.97
C TYR A 289 -20.27 -3.31 12.01
N GLU A 290 -21.31 -2.51 12.34
CA GLU A 290 -22.69 -2.98 12.39
C GLU A 290 -23.19 -3.46 11.02
N LYS A 291 -22.87 -2.72 9.96
CA LYS A 291 -23.23 -3.13 8.60
C LYS A 291 -22.60 -4.48 8.22
N LEU A 292 -21.31 -4.65 8.48
CA LEU A 292 -20.62 -5.91 8.19
C LEU A 292 -21.17 -7.05 9.07
N ARG A 293 -21.44 -6.78 10.35
CA ARG A 293 -22.02 -7.75 11.29
C ARG A 293 -23.37 -8.28 10.81
N ILE A 294 -24.26 -7.38 10.38
CA ILE A 294 -25.58 -7.75 9.85
C ILE A 294 -25.43 -8.64 8.61
N ILE A 295 -24.65 -8.22 7.63
CA ILE A 295 -24.43 -8.97 6.38
C ILE A 295 -23.84 -10.34 6.66
N MET A 296 -22.88 -10.44 7.57
CA MET A 296 -22.26 -11.72 7.92
C MET A 296 -23.25 -12.65 8.64
N ASN A 297 -24.05 -12.13 9.55
CA ASN A 297 -25.05 -12.91 10.27
C ASN A 297 -26.15 -13.42 9.34
N GLU A 298 -26.69 -12.57 8.44
CA GLU A 298 -27.71 -12.96 7.46
C GLU A 298 -27.25 -14.06 6.49
N ASN A 299 -25.95 -14.14 6.24
CA ASN A 299 -25.35 -15.11 5.33
C ASN A 299 -24.58 -16.25 6.04
N GLU A 300 -24.69 -16.36 7.35
CA GLU A 300 -24.04 -17.37 8.18
C GLU A 300 -22.50 -17.45 7.98
N ILE A 301 -21.85 -16.28 7.75
CA ILE A 301 -20.43 -16.19 7.49
C ILE A 301 -19.67 -16.02 8.81
N GLU A 302 -18.88 -17.01 9.17
CA GLU A 302 -18.05 -16.98 10.38
C GLU A 302 -16.68 -16.32 10.09
N LYS A 303 -16.48 -15.07 10.51
CA LYS A 303 -15.12 -14.50 10.63
C LYS A 303 -15.02 -13.43 11.71
N PHE A 304 -14.69 -13.88 12.90
CA PHE A 304 -14.41 -13.01 14.05
C PHE A 304 -13.22 -12.06 13.86
N LEU A 305 -12.23 -12.43 13.05
CA LEU A 305 -10.99 -11.66 12.92
C LEU A 305 -11.22 -10.26 12.33
N VAL A 306 -12.05 -10.13 11.31
CA VAL A 306 -12.33 -8.82 10.66
C VAL A 306 -13.12 -7.90 11.59
N LEU A 307 -14.10 -8.44 12.31
CA LEU A 307 -14.88 -7.67 13.28
C LEU A 307 -14.03 -7.27 14.50
N ASN A 308 -13.13 -8.12 14.95
CA ASN A 308 -12.19 -7.79 16.02
C ASN A 308 -11.21 -6.67 15.61
N ASP A 309 -10.78 -6.65 14.37
CA ASP A 309 -9.92 -5.56 13.87
C ASP A 309 -10.68 -4.24 13.84
N LEU A 310 -11.92 -4.20 13.38
CA LEU A 310 -12.76 -3.00 13.40
C LEU A 310 -13.06 -2.52 14.83
N SER A 311 -13.34 -3.44 15.77
CA SER A 311 -13.58 -3.08 17.16
C SER A 311 -12.39 -2.44 17.85
N LYS A 312 -11.16 -2.72 17.39
CA LYS A 312 -9.93 -2.06 17.87
C LYS A 312 -9.88 -0.56 17.52
N TRP A 313 -10.67 -0.10 16.56
CA TRP A 313 -10.71 1.29 16.10
C TRP A 313 -11.71 2.16 16.83
N ASN A 314 -12.43 1.63 17.82
CA ASN A 314 -13.29 2.44 18.67
C ASN A 314 -12.44 3.40 19.53
N CYS A 315 -12.26 4.61 19.04
CA CYS A 315 -11.44 5.64 19.68
C CYS A 315 -11.98 6.07 21.05
N GLN A 316 -13.28 5.92 21.31
CA GLN A 316 -13.90 6.30 22.59
C GLN A 316 -13.50 5.33 23.71
N GLU A 317 -13.45 4.03 23.43
CA GLU A 317 -13.06 3.03 24.43
C GLU A 317 -11.55 3.06 24.73
N LYS A 318 -10.74 3.64 23.84
CA LYS A 318 -9.28 3.66 23.96
C LYS A 318 -8.71 4.97 24.49
N LYS A 319 -9.54 5.93 24.92
CA LYS A 319 -9.08 7.15 25.58
C LYS A 319 -8.10 6.83 26.72
N GLY A 320 -6.88 7.34 26.59
CA GLY A 320 -5.84 7.16 27.60
C GLY A 320 -5.14 5.80 27.63
N LYS A 321 -5.37 4.92 26.64
CA LYS A 321 -4.80 3.56 26.57
C LYS A 321 -3.70 3.38 25.51
N TYR A 322 -3.21 4.47 24.90
CA TYR A 322 -2.15 4.38 23.90
C TYR A 322 -0.77 4.39 24.54
N PHE A 323 -0.02 3.35 24.20
CA PHE A 323 1.37 3.17 24.63
C PHE A 323 2.26 3.02 23.40
N GLU A 324 3.42 3.66 23.44
CA GLU A 324 4.49 3.48 22.47
C GLU A 324 5.73 2.97 23.19
N LYS A 325 6.30 1.86 22.69
CA LYS A 325 7.48 1.22 23.34
C LYS A 325 7.34 1.06 24.86
N GLY A 326 6.12 0.70 25.32
CA GLY A 326 5.82 0.50 26.74
C GLY A 326 5.60 1.78 27.55
N LYS A 327 5.70 2.97 26.95
CA LYS A 327 5.42 4.25 27.62
C LYS A 327 4.07 4.82 27.16
N ARG A 328 3.30 5.36 28.09
CA ARG A 328 2.04 6.05 27.78
C ARG A 328 2.33 7.32 27.01
N ILE A 329 1.65 7.53 25.89
CA ILE A 329 1.74 8.75 25.08
C ILE A 329 0.96 9.86 25.82
N ASN A 330 1.62 10.99 26.10
CA ASN A 330 0.99 12.18 26.68
C ASN A 330 0.64 13.18 25.59
N GLY A 331 -0.54 13.06 24.99
CA GLY A 331 -0.95 13.96 23.92
C GLY A 331 -1.95 13.34 22.97
N ILE A 332 -2.12 13.99 21.83
CA ILE A 332 -2.95 13.49 20.73
C ILE A 332 -2.02 13.10 19.60
N ARG A 333 -2.03 11.83 19.22
CA ARG A 333 -1.28 11.36 18.06
C ARG A 333 -2.17 11.40 16.84
N ILE A 334 -1.68 12.01 15.78
CA ILE A 334 -2.34 12.06 14.48
C ILE A 334 -1.46 11.33 13.49
N LYS A 335 -2.07 10.38 12.77
CA LYS A 335 -1.44 9.67 11.66
C LYS A 335 -2.20 10.01 10.39
N ILE A 336 -1.50 10.62 9.46
CA ILE A 336 -2.02 10.98 8.15
C ILE A 336 -1.37 10.05 7.13
N LYS A 337 -2.19 9.33 6.40
CA LYS A 337 -1.75 8.42 5.37
C LYS A 337 -2.09 8.98 4.01
N GLY A 338 -1.08 9.20 3.20
CA GLY A 338 -1.21 9.72 1.84
C GLY A 338 -0.65 8.76 0.80
N ILE A 339 -1.11 8.93 -0.41
CA ILE A 339 -0.68 8.17 -1.59
C ILE A 339 -0.09 9.14 -2.58
N TYR A 340 1.10 8.85 -3.08
CA TYR A 340 1.69 9.63 -4.16
C TYR A 340 2.21 8.74 -5.28
N LYS A 341 2.25 9.34 -6.47
CA LYS A 341 2.79 8.72 -7.68
C LYS A 341 4.16 9.34 -7.94
N ASP A 342 5.15 8.51 -8.17
CA ASP A 342 6.51 8.95 -8.46
C ASP A 342 6.89 8.44 -9.87
N PRO A 343 6.96 9.31 -10.89
CA PRO A 343 7.44 8.93 -12.20
C PRO A 343 8.95 8.67 -12.14
N ILE A 344 9.44 7.79 -13.00
CA ILE A 344 10.88 7.53 -13.10
C ILE A 344 11.62 8.79 -13.55
N ILE A 345 12.78 9.02 -12.96
CA ILE A 345 13.64 10.18 -13.24
C ILE A 345 15.03 9.75 -13.71
N ILE A 346 15.80 10.73 -14.23
CA ILE A 346 17.22 10.53 -14.55
C ILE A 346 17.97 10.14 -13.27
N GLY A 347 18.79 9.10 -13.37
CA GLY A 347 19.51 8.51 -12.22
C GLY A 347 18.86 7.27 -11.63
N ASP A 348 17.58 7.02 -11.91
CA ASP A 348 16.91 5.80 -11.48
C ASP A 348 17.43 4.58 -12.23
N LYS A 349 17.31 3.41 -11.59
CA LYS A 349 17.78 2.14 -12.15
C LYS A 349 16.61 1.30 -12.66
N ILE A 350 16.77 0.75 -13.85
CA ILE A 350 15.87 -0.26 -14.40
C ILE A 350 16.64 -1.53 -14.71
N ALA A 351 15.94 -2.65 -14.73
CA ALA A 351 16.55 -3.95 -15.02
C ALA A 351 15.60 -4.82 -15.83
N ASN A 352 16.17 -5.76 -16.59
CA ASN A 352 15.41 -6.82 -17.21
C ASN A 352 15.39 -8.08 -16.32
N ARG A 353 14.71 -9.14 -16.77
CA ARG A 353 14.61 -10.40 -16.02
C ARG A 353 15.84 -11.30 -16.11
N HIS A 354 16.86 -10.90 -16.87
CA HIS A 354 18.09 -11.66 -17.10
C HIS A 354 19.31 -11.10 -16.35
N GLY A 355 19.08 -10.23 -15.35
CA GLY A 355 20.13 -9.66 -14.51
C GLY A 355 20.89 -8.51 -15.15
N ASN A 356 20.47 -8.03 -16.33
CA ASN A 356 21.02 -6.81 -16.90
C ASN A 356 20.30 -5.60 -16.32
N LYS A 357 21.08 -4.65 -15.78
CA LYS A 357 20.59 -3.40 -15.17
C LYS A 357 21.26 -2.19 -15.79
N GLY A 358 20.58 -1.09 -15.80
CA GLY A 358 21.13 0.19 -16.25
C GLY A 358 20.51 1.37 -15.53
N VAL A 359 21.10 2.54 -15.73
CA VAL A 359 20.71 3.82 -15.14
C VAL A 359 20.08 4.69 -16.21
N ILE A 360 18.95 5.32 -15.90
CA ILE A 360 18.34 6.29 -16.81
C ILE A 360 19.29 7.51 -16.95
N ALA A 361 19.96 7.59 -18.07
CA ALA A 361 20.90 8.68 -18.36
C ALA A 361 20.21 9.88 -19.00
N LYS A 362 19.13 9.64 -19.76
CA LYS A 362 18.40 10.70 -20.44
C LYS A 362 16.94 10.29 -20.71
N ILE A 363 16.04 11.26 -20.63
CA ILE A 363 14.66 11.15 -21.07
C ILE A 363 14.49 12.08 -22.26
N LEU A 364 14.01 11.55 -23.38
CA LEU A 364 13.79 12.29 -24.63
C LEU A 364 12.30 12.37 -24.95
N PRO A 365 11.86 13.47 -25.61
CA PRO A 365 10.55 13.50 -26.26
C PRO A 365 10.36 12.33 -27.22
N ASP A 366 9.13 11.85 -27.35
CA ASP A 366 8.84 10.64 -28.15
C ASP A 366 9.22 10.78 -29.62
N ASP A 367 9.14 12.00 -30.19
CA ASP A 367 9.53 12.34 -31.56
C ASP A 367 11.05 12.38 -31.80
N GLN A 368 11.85 12.40 -30.74
CA GLN A 368 13.31 12.36 -30.81
C GLN A 368 13.90 10.96 -30.57
N MET A 369 13.05 10.00 -30.32
CA MET A 369 13.45 8.59 -30.21
C MET A 369 13.64 7.99 -31.62
N PRO A 370 14.55 6.98 -31.78
CA PRO A 370 14.82 6.35 -33.07
C PRO A 370 13.62 5.59 -33.62
#